data_8f0588abfc63c3a9ed460c2f9457eeeb
#
_entry.id   8f0588abfc63c3a9ed460c2f9457eeeb
#
_cell.length_a   1.000
_cell.length_b   1.000
_cell.length_c   1.000
_cell.angle_alpha   90.00
_cell.angle_beta   90.00
_cell.angle_gamma   90.00
#
_symmetry.space_group_name_H-M   'P 1'
#
loop_
_entity.id
_entity.type
_entity.pdbx_description
1 polymer ?
#
loop_
_entity_poly.entity_id
_entity_poly.type
_entity_poly.pdbx_seq_one_letter_code
_entity_poly.pdbx_strand_id
1 'polypeptide(L)'
;MVKAETTTKKVVKKAIKKTSDKALFAVFATGGKQYRVSTGDLVKIEKLAGDEHKEGEKLVFDHVLLVDNGESETTIGTPFIKGAKVEATLNKIGRYKTVDVIKYKQKARYFKKYGHRQPYFEIKISSII
;
A
#
# COMPACT_ATOMS: atom_id res chain seq x y z
N MET A 1 61.33 10.71 -7.53
CA MET A 1 60.14 11.57 -7.68
C MET A 1 58.90 10.70 -7.79
N VAL A 2 58.20 10.58 -6.73
CA VAL A 2 56.92 9.83 -6.72
C VAL A 2 55.80 10.85 -6.81
N LYS A 3 55.08 10.91 -7.94
CA LYS A 3 53.88 11.70 -8.08
C LYS A 3 52.73 10.93 -7.43
N ALA A 4 52.24 11.46 -6.33
CA ALA A 4 51.03 10.97 -5.73
C ALA A 4 49.81 11.44 -6.59
N GLU A 5 49.23 10.54 -7.32
CA GLU A 5 47.96 10.78 -7.97
C GLU A 5 46.81 10.70 -6.93
N THR A 6 46.31 11.86 -6.54
CA THR A 6 45.16 11.98 -5.71
C THR A 6 43.91 11.66 -6.55
N THR A 7 43.48 10.42 -6.49
CA THR A 7 42.21 10.04 -7.13
C THR A 7 41.05 10.61 -6.30
N THR A 8 40.61 11.79 -6.66
CA THR A 8 39.38 12.36 -6.14
C THR A 8 38.22 11.52 -6.62
N LYS A 9 37.69 10.65 -5.76
CA LYS A 9 36.40 9.99 -5.98
C LYS A 9 35.33 11.04 -6.02
N LYS A 10 34.94 11.41 -7.23
CA LYS A 10 33.79 12.23 -7.51
C LYS A 10 32.54 11.45 -7.06
N VAL A 11 32.05 11.75 -5.87
CA VAL A 11 30.76 11.27 -5.42
C VAL A 11 29.71 11.93 -6.31
N VAL A 12 29.29 11.22 -7.32
CA VAL A 12 28.14 11.62 -8.13
C VAL A 12 26.92 11.52 -7.21
N LYS A 13 26.55 12.63 -6.61
CA LYS A 13 25.22 12.78 -6.02
C LYS A 13 24.23 12.60 -7.15
N LYS A 14 23.67 11.40 -7.26
CA LYS A 14 22.53 11.10 -8.13
C LYS A 14 21.39 11.99 -7.63
N ALA A 15 21.23 13.14 -8.25
CA ALA A 15 20.07 13.98 -8.05
C ALA A 15 18.85 13.11 -8.38
N ILE A 16 18.11 12.75 -7.36
CA ILE A 16 16.77 12.19 -7.54
C ILE A 16 15.98 13.31 -8.20
N LYS A 17 15.91 13.27 -9.52
CA LYS A 17 14.93 14.06 -10.26
C LYS A 17 13.58 13.67 -9.66
N LYS A 18 13.01 14.53 -8.85
CA LYS A 18 11.57 14.57 -8.64
C LYS A 18 10.99 14.97 -9.98
N THR A 19 10.86 14.01 -10.86
CA THR A 19 9.96 14.16 -11.99
C THR A 19 8.59 14.34 -11.35
N SER A 20 8.04 15.52 -11.48
CA SER A 20 6.63 15.77 -11.27
C SER A 20 5.86 15.16 -12.45
N ASP A 21 6.12 13.88 -12.69
CA ASP A 21 5.24 13.10 -13.51
C ASP A 21 3.94 13.05 -12.73
N LYS A 22 2.92 13.68 -13.26
CA LYS A 22 1.56 13.49 -12.80
C LYS A 22 1.27 12.01 -12.98
N ALA A 23 1.66 11.23 -11.99
CA ALA A 23 1.60 9.79 -12.06
C ALA A 23 0.14 9.37 -12.09
N LEU A 24 -0.18 8.48 -12.99
CA LEU A 24 -1.44 7.74 -12.98
C LEU A 24 -1.70 7.22 -11.58
N PHE A 25 -2.81 7.59 -10.99
CA PHE A 25 -3.25 7.03 -9.72
C PHE A 25 -4.71 6.60 -9.79
N ALA A 26 -5.06 5.67 -8.95
CA ALA A 26 -6.41 5.20 -8.77
C ALA A 26 -6.78 5.15 -7.30
N VAL A 27 -8.07 5.25 -7.03
CA VAL A 27 -8.64 4.99 -5.71
C VAL A 27 -9.53 3.76 -5.83
N PHE A 28 -9.25 2.75 -5.05
CA PHE A 28 -10.07 1.56 -4.96
C PHE A 28 -10.50 1.28 -3.53
N ALA A 29 -11.59 0.54 -3.37
CA ALA A 29 -12.12 0.16 -2.09
C ALA A 29 -11.95 -1.34 -1.85
N THR A 30 -11.46 -1.69 -0.67
CA THR A 30 -11.41 -3.07 -0.20
C THR A 30 -11.42 -3.11 1.33
N GLY A 31 -12.01 -4.16 1.92
CA GLY A 31 -12.07 -4.30 3.36
C GLY A 31 -12.75 -3.15 4.11
N GLY A 32 -13.71 -2.46 3.47
CA GLY A 32 -14.39 -1.29 4.04
C GLY A 32 -13.55 -0.01 4.06
N LYS A 33 -12.41 0.01 3.38
CA LYS A 33 -11.49 1.16 3.30
C LYS A 33 -11.18 1.51 1.85
N GLN A 34 -10.80 2.75 1.63
CA GLN A 34 -10.37 3.26 0.34
C GLN A 34 -8.86 3.51 0.36
N TYR A 35 -8.20 3.16 -0.73
CA TYR A 35 -6.76 3.32 -0.90
C TYR A 35 -6.47 4.06 -2.18
N ARG A 36 -5.64 5.11 -2.07
CA ARG A 36 -5.07 5.79 -3.23
C ARG A 36 -3.73 5.14 -3.58
N VAL A 37 -3.59 4.70 -4.80
CA VAL A 37 -2.42 3.95 -5.26
C VAL A 37 -1.95 4.41 -6.62
N SER A 38 -0.66 4.29 -6.83
CA SER A 38 -0.01 4.47 -8.14
C SER A 38 0.66 3.16 -8.55
N THR A 39 0.98 3.03 -9.82
CA THR A 39 1.70 1.86 -10.31
C THR A 39 3.06 1.73 -9.64
N GLY A 40 3.36 0.55 -9.11
CA GLY A 40 4.60 0.27 -8.38
C GLY A 40 4.55 0.52 -6.88
N ASP A 41 3.46 1.05 -6.34
CA ASP A 41 3.32 1.29 -4.90
C ASP A 41 3.17 -0.01 -4.11
N LEU A 42 3.71 0.02 -2.89
CA LEU A 42 3.49 -1.00 -1.87
C LEU A 42 2.47 -0.49 -0.86
N VAL A 43 1.37 -1.20 -0.72
CA VAL A 43 0.26 -0.81 0.15
C VAL A 43 -0.10 -1.97 1.07
N LYS A 44 -0.35 -1.65 2.33
CA LYS A 44 -0.89 -2.60 3.30
C LYS A 44 -2.39 -2.48 3.36
N ILE A 45 -3.05 -3.58 3.05
CA ILE A 45 -4.51 -3.72 3.11
C ILE A 45 -4.90 -4.71 4.19
N GLU A 46 -6.15 -4.72 4.57
CA GLU A 46 -6.65 -5.76 5.46
C GLU A 46 -6.71 -7.11 4.75
N LYS A 47 -6.62 -8.17 5.54
CA LYS A 47 -6.70 -9.54 5.05
C LYS A 47 -7.97 -9.72 4.21
N LEU A 48 -7.79 -10.21 2.98
CA LEU A 48 -8.91 -10.53 2.11
C LEU A 48 -9.63 -11.81 2.57
N ALA A 49 -10.91 -11.89 2.26
CA ALA A 49 -11.69 -13.09 2.50
C ALA A 49 -11.19 -14.23 1.60
N GLY A 50 -11.11 -15.43 2.17
CA GLY A 50 -10.60 -16.62 1.49
C GLY A 50 -9.52 -17.30 2.31
N ASP A 51 -9.46 -18.62 2.23
CA ASP A 51 -8.66 -19.41 3.16
C ASP A 51 -7.21 -19.60 2.74
N GLU A 52 -6.87 -19.39 1.48
CA GLU A 52 -5.53 -19.74 0.96
C GLU A 52 -4.94 -18.70 0.02
N HIS A 53 -4.65 -17.54 0.53
CA HIS A 53 -3.80 -16.60 -0.20
C HIS A 53 -2.32 -16.90 0.04
N LYS A 54 -1.56 -16.94 -1.05
CA LYS A 54 -0.10 -17.19 -1.01
C LYS A 54 0.67 -15.95 -1.45
N GLU A 55 1.86 -15.78 -0.89
CA GLU A 55 2.79 -14.75 -1.37
C GLU A 55 3.09 -14.98 -2.86
N GLY A 56 3.08 -13.90 -3.64
CA GLY A 56 3.24 -13.96 -5.10
C GLY A 56 1.93 -14.13 -5.89
N GLU A 57 0.79 -14.29 -5.24
CA GLU A 57 -0.50 -14.37 -5.89
C GLU A 57 -0.89 -13.05 -6.56
N LYS A 58 -1.50 -13.15 -7.73
CA LYS A 58 -2.06 -11.99 -8.42
C LYS A 58 -3.48 -11.72 -7.92
N LEU A 59 -3.71 -10.49 -7.52
CA LEU A 59 -5.00 -10.01 -7.04
C LEU A 59 -5.54 -8.96 -8.00
N VAL A 60 -6.85 -8.98 -8.22
CA VAL A 60 -7.54 -8.00 -9.06
C VAL A 60 -8.63 -7.33 -8.24
N PHE A 61 -8.61 -6.01 -8.19
CA PHE A 61 -9.62 -5.21 -7.52
C PHE A 61 -10.46 -4.48 -8.56
N ASP A 62 -11.76 -4.72 -8.55
CA ASP A 62 -12.74 -4.18 -9.50
C ASP A 62 -13.54 -3.01 -8.92
N HIS A 63 -13.53 -2.83 -7.61
CA HIS A 63 -14.20 -1.70 -6.94
C HIS A 63 -13.37 -0.41 -7.02
N VAL A 64 -13.15 0.07 -8.23
CA VAL A 64 -12.37 1.30 -8.48
C VAL A 64 -13.33 2.50 -8.48
N LEU A 65 -13.03 3.47 -7.62
CA LEU A 65 -13.86 4.67 -7.42
C LEU A 65 -13.43 5.82 -8.31
N LEU A 66 -12.14 5.98 -8.51
CA LEU A 66 -11.56 7.10 -9.24
C LEU A 66 -10.28 6.65 -9.95
N VAL A 67 -10.08 7.14 -11.15
CA VAL A 67 -8.83 7.01 -11.91
C VAL A 67 -8.45 8.38 -12.46
N ASP A 68 -7.21 8.80 -12.23
CA ASP A 68 -6.64 10.02 -12.78
C ASP A 68 -5.45 9.67 -13.67
N ASN A 69 -5.53 10.04 -14.93
CA ASN A 69 -4.46 9.81 -15.91
C ASN A 69 -3.32 10.85 -15.85
N GLY A 70 -3.43 11.83 -14.94
CA GLY A 70 -2.42 12.87 -14.81
C GLY A 70 -2.43 13.95 -15.90
N GLU A 71 -3.24 13.78 -16.95
CA GLU A 71 -3.33 14.67 -18.13
C GLU A 71 -4.63 15.47 -18.20
N SER A 72 -5.19 15.86 -17.09
CA SER A 72 -6.48 16.57 -16.99
C SER A 72 -7.75 15.73 -17.13
N GLU A 73 -7.68 14.46 -17.34
CA GLU A 73 -8.84 13.58 -17.35
C GLU A 73 -8.92 12.76 -16.06
N THR A 74 -9.84 13.14 -15.19
CA THR A 74 -10.19 12.37 -14.00
C THR A 74 -11.53 11.70 -14.21
N THR A 75 -11.55 10.38 -14.16
CA THR A 75 -12.80 9.60 -14.23
C THR A 75 -13.28 9.28 -12.83
N ILE A 76 -14.49 9.71 -12.51
CA ILE A 76 -15.11 9.46 -11.20
C ILE A 76 -16.27 8.49 -11.39
N GLY A 77 -16.30 7.44 -10.58
CA GLY A 77 -17.36 6.44 -10.59
C GLY A 77 -18.63 6.86 -9.82
N THR A 78 -19.75 6.25 -10.17
CA THR A 78 -21.02 6.42 -9.47
C THR A 78 -21.61 5.06 -9.05
N PRO A 79 -21.20 4.46 -7.93
CA PRO A 79 -20.01 4.73 -7.12
C PRO A 79 -18.72 4.15 -7.71
N PHE A 80 -18.81 3.16 -8.60
CA PHE A 80 -17.67 2.46 -9.20
C PHE A 80 -17.56 2.71 -10.69
N ILE A 81 -16.36 2.75 -11.22
CA ILE A 81 -16.10 2.85 -12.65
C ILE A 81 -16.26 1.46 -13.27
N LYS A 82 -17.11 1.32 -14.26
CA LYS A 82 -17.29 0.08 -15.00
C LYS A 82 -16.05 -0.22 -15.85
N GLY A 83 -15.54 -1.44 -15.74
CA GLY A 83 -14.39 -1.89 -16.52
C GLY A 83 -13.02 -1.46 -15.98
N ALA A 84 -12.95 -0.59 -14.99
CA ALA A 84 -11.70 -0.26 -14.34
C ALA A 84 -11.28 -1.34 -13.34
N LYS A 85 -10.00 -1.68 -13.35
CA LYS A 85 -9.41 -2.69 -12.47
C LYS A 85 -8.04 -2.26 -11.99
N VAL A 86 -7.70 -2.64 -10.78
CA VAL A 86 -6.34 -2.50 -10.23
C VAL A 86 -5.78 -3.89 -10.05
N GLU A 87 -4.69 -4.16 -10.71
CA GLU A 87 -3.96 -5.41 -10.58
C GLU A 87 -2.81 -5.24 -9.59
N ALA A 88 -2.70 -6.17 -8.69
CA ALA A 88 -1.65 -6.18 -7.68
C ALA A 88 -1.10 -7.58 -7.47
N THR A 89 0.10 -7.66 -6.95
CA THR A 89 0.73 -8.91 -6.53
C THR A 89 0.86 -8.90 -5.02
N LEU A 90 0.45 -9.97 -4.38
CA LEU A 90 0.61 -10.16 -2.94
C LEU A 90 2.08 -10.34 -2.60
N ASN A 91 2.68 -9.35 -1.96
CA ASN A 91 4.09 -9.34 -1.63
C ASN A 91 4.38 -10.05 -0.30
N LYS A 92 3.56 -9.78 0.71
CA LYS A 92 3.75 -10.32 2.05
C LYS A 92 2.44 -10.48 2.80
N ILE A 93 2.35 -11.55 3.58
CA ILE A 93 1.30 -11.79 4.54
C ILE A 93 1.90 -11.63 5.93
N GLY A 94 1.34 -10.75 6.75
CA GLY A 94 1.87 -10.48 8.08
C GLY A 94 0.79 -10.03 9.06
N ARG A 95 1.25 -9.70 10.25
CA ARG A 95 0.41 -9.14 11.33
C ARG A 95 1.07 -7.89 11.89
N TYR A 96 0.26 -6.90 12.21
CA TYR A 96 0.71 -5.71 12.91
C TYR A 96 1.18 -6.06 14.33
N LYS A 97 1.84 -5.09 14.97
CA LYS A 97 2.23 -5.20 16.37
C LYS A 97 1.00 -5.43 17.26
N THR A 98 1.16 -6.22 18.30
CA THR A 98 0.10 -6.48 19.26
C THR A 98 -0.36 -5.20 19.96
N VAL A 99 -1.67 -4.99 20.00
CA VAL A 99 -2.31 -3.92 20.74
C VAL A 99 -2.96 -4.52 21.98
N ASP A 100 -2.58 -4.02 23.15
CA ASP A 100 -3.17 -4.45 24.40
C ASP A 100 -4.50 -3.74 24.63
N VAL A 101 -5.56 -4.52 24.78
CA VAL A 101 -6.88 -4.00 25.11
C VAL A 101 -7.16 -4.29 26.58
N ILE A 102 -7.32 -3.23 27.35
CA ILE A 102 -7.54 -3.32 28.80
C ILE A 102 -8.92 -2.75 29.11
N LYS A 103 -9.72 -3.54 29.83
CA LYS A 103 -11.01 -3.12 30.36
C LYS A 103 -10.94 -3.10 31.88
N TYR A 104 -11.28 -1.98 32.44
CA TYR A 104 -11.21 -1.71 33.87
C TYR A 104 -12.45 -0.96 34.35
N LYS A 105 -12.95 -1.31 35.54
CA LYS A 105 -14.02 -0.59 36.22
C LYS A 105 -13.58 -0.13 37.60
N GLN A 106 -13.81 1.15 37.89
CA GLN A 106 -13.48 1.74 39.15
C GLN A 106 -14.30 1.11 40.30
N LYS A 107 -13.67 0.90 41.48
CA LYS A 107 -14.30 0.35 42.69
C LYS A 107 -14.94 -1.05 42.53
N ALA A 108 -14.61 -1.73 41.42
CA ALA A 108 -14.98 -3.11 41.23
C ALA A 108 -13.72 -3.92 40.93
N ARG A 109 -13.69 -5.17 41.35
CA ARG A 109 -12.57 -6.07 41.02
C ARG A 109 -12.65 -6.56 39.56
N TYR A 110 -13.04 -5.68 38.67
CA TYR A 110 -13.18 -5.99 37.27
C TYR A 110 -11.96 -5.49 36.50
N PHE A 111 -11.21 -6.43 35.94
CA PHE A 111 -10.09 -6.18 35.07
C PHE A 111 -10.04 -7.24 33.99
N LYS A 112 -9.98 -6.84 32.74
CA LYS A 112 -9.74 -7.73 31.59
C LYS A 112 -8.65 -7.15 30.72
N LYS A 113 -7.69 -7.98 30.35
CA LYS A 113 -6.63 -7.66 29.41
C LYS A 113 -6.57 -8.73 28.33
N TYR A 114 -6.60 -8.31 27.08
CA TYR A 114 -6.35 -9.19 25.93
C TYR A 114 -5.57 -8.45 24.86
N GLY A 115 -4.79 -9.18 24.09
CA GLY A 115 -4.02 -8.62 22.98
C GLY A 115 -4.73 -8.85 21.65
N HIS A 116 -4.59 -7.91 20.75
CA HIS A 116 -5.05 -8.04 19.38
C HIS A 116 -3.90 -7.78 18.41
N ARG A 117 -3.73 -8.67 17.43
CA ARG A 117 -2.81 -8.49 16.30
C ARG A 117 -3.59 -8.57 15.02
N GLN A 118 -3.77 -7.42 14.38
CA GLN A 118 -4.48 -7.35 13.11
C GLN A 118 -3.65 -7.96 11.99
N PRO A 119 -4.14 -8.97 11.26
CA PRO A 119 -3.49 -9.46 10.07
C PRO A 119 -3.60 -8.45 8.93
N TYR A 120 -2.59 -8.38 8.07
CA TYR A 120 -2.57 -7.53 6.89
C TYR A 120 -1.96 -8.26 5.70
N PHE A 121 -2.28 -7.78 4.51
CA PHE A 121 -1.63 -8.14 3.28
C PHE A 121 -0.88 -6.93 2.74
N GLU A 122 0.39 -7.12 2.40
CA GLU A 122 1.16 -6.14 1.68
C GLU A 122 1.10 -6.47 0.19
N ILE A 123 0.56 -5.57 -0.59
CA ILE A 123 0.40 -5.73 -2.03
C ILE A 123 1.25 -4.73 -2.78
N LYS A 124 1.79 -5.16 -3.90
CA LYS A 124 2.48 -4.30 -4.86
C LYS A 124 1.56 -4.08 -6.07
N ILE A 125 1.29 -2.84 -6.37
CA ILE A 125 0.44 -2.49 -7.52
C ILE A 125 1.22 -2.72 -8.79
N SER A 126 0.70 -3.55 -9.66
CA SER A 126 1.31 -3.90 -10.95
C SER A 126 0.81 -3.00 -12.07
N SER A 127 -0.50 -2.86 -12.19
CA SER A 127 -1.12 -2.03 -13.23
C SER A 127 -2.48 -1.48 -12.80
N ILE A 128 -2.88 -0.40 -13.45
CA ILE A 128 -4.19 0.22 -13.32
C ILE A 128 -4.80 0.23 -14.72
N ILE A 129 -5.93 -0.38 -14.86
CA ILE A 129 -6.61 -0.54 -16.16
C ILE A 129 -7.89 0.29 -16.18
#